data_603a5a0644e6ba68f01821f312996ee5
#
_entry.id   603a5a0644e6ba68f01821f312996ee5
#
_cell.length_a   1.000
_cell.length_b   1.000
_cell.length_c   1.000
_cell.angle_alpha   90.00
_cell.angle_beta   90.00
_cell.angle_gamma   90.00
#
_symmetry.space_group_name_H-M   'P 1'
#
loop_
_entity.id
_entity.type
_entity.pdbx_description
1 polymer ?
#
loop_
_entity_poly.entity_id
_entity_poly.type
_entity_poly.pdbx_seq_one_letter_code
_entity_poly.pdbx_strand_id
1 'polypeptide(L)'
;MKNFFLVFIALTSIHSLSSQDNSRDSLENIFIEWRSFEKPPKYRGAPDYRKKTFDSRMIEFEQLRKRLNEVDRASLDTESQVDWTLIWAEMNGFEFNYNILKPWERDPAFYKSLWMNRSDVPAHEGPTHHMVIEVWQYDFPLSRQQSKKLTNELSIIPEFNQQAKTNLTGNARDLWIAGIRDIDTQVLNLESLKNFPGVKEHKDLIQIIDESISSTKSLSKWLKDESKNKTGPSGIGKDNYTWYQKNVHLVPLSWDDE
;
A
#
# COMPACT_ATOMS: atom_id res chain seq x y z
N MET A 1 38.47 48.93 8.48
CA MET A 1 37.96 48.00 7.44
C MET A 1 37.89 46.51 7.85
N LYS A 2 38.57 46.07 8.92
CA LYS A 2 38.51 44.65 9.35
C LYS A 2 37.22 44.20 10.05
N ASN A 3 36.52 45.12 10.73
CA ASN A 3 35.31 44.76 11.49
C ASN A 3 34.02 44.68 10.67
N PHE A 4 34.00 45.29 9.49
CA PHE A 4 32.81 45.26 8.62
C PHE A 4 32.67 43.92 7.88
N PHE A 5 33.77 43.20 7.60
CA PHE A 5 33.79 41.93 6.91
C PHE A 5 33.29 40.75 7.80
N LEU A 6 33.57 40.82 9.11
CA LEU A 6 33.13 39.80 10.09
C LEU A 6 31.62 39.86 10.34
N VAL A 7 31.00 41.05 10.30
CA VAL A 7 29.55 41.22 10.48
C VAL A 7 28.79 40.68 9.26
N PHE A 8 29.32 40.81 8.04
CA PHE A 8 28.68 40.32 6.82
C PHE A 8 28.69 38.79 6.74
N ILE A 9 29.78 38.12 7.18
CA ILE A 9 29.87 36.65 7.23
C ILE A 9 28.91 36.06 8.28
N ALA A 10 28.78 36.72 9.44
CA ALA A 10 27.85 36.28 10.50
C ALA A 10 26.37 36.40 10.07
N LEU A 11 26.01 37.46 9.32
CA LEU A 11 24.64 37.66 8.81
C LEU A 11 24.29 36.66 7.72
N THR A 12 25.21 36.31 6.83
CA THR A 12 24.95 35.28 5.80
C THR A 12 24.81 33.88 6.40
N SER A 13 25.59 33.56 7.45
CA SER A 13 25.49 32.26 8.14
C SER A 13 24.17 32.10 8.91
N ILE A 14 23.64 33.17 9.51
CA ILE A 14 22.36 33.14 10.23
C ILE A 14 21.19 32.96 9.24
N HIS A 15 21.23 33.60 8.07
CA HIS A 15 20.20 33.44 7.04
C HIS A 15 20.20 32.05 6.46
N SER A 16 21.35 31.41 6.23
CA SER A 16 21.42 30.04 5.72
C SER A 16 20.89 29.01 6.73
N LEU A 17 21.19 29.14 8.01
CA LEU A 17 20.66 28.27 9.07
C LEU A 17 19.13 28.40 9.20
N SER A 18 18.59 29.59 9.21
CA SER A 18 17.14 29.84 9.28
C SER A 18 16.38 29.30 8.05
N SER A 19 16.97 29.36 6.87
CA SER A 19 16.33 28.82 5.64
C SER A 19 16.37 27.28 5.60
N GLN A 20 17.41 26.65 6.11
CA GLN A 20 17.51 25.19 6.23
C GLN A 20 16.49 24.62 7.22
N ASP A 21 16.33 25.25 8.40
CA ASP A 21 15.33 24.84 9.38
C ASP A 21 13.91 24.93 8.79
N ASN A 22 13.56 26.01 8.10
CA ASN A 22 12.26 26.16 7.45
C ASN A 22 12.03 25.11 6.34
N SER A 23 13.07 24.74 5.61
CA SER A 23 12.96 23.73 4.53
C SER A 23 12.82 22.33 5.10
N ARG A 24 13.50 22.01 6.20
CA ARG A 24 13.38 20.75 6.92
C ARG A 24 11.98 20.58 7.53
N ASP A 25 11.47 21.60 8.23
CA ASP A 25 10.12 21.62 8.78
C ASP A 25 9.06 21.46 7.68
N SER A 26 9.28 22.06 6.52
CA SER A 26 8.42 21.89 5.35
C SER A 26 8.43 20.45 4.85
N LEU A 27 9.60 19.79 4.79
CA LEU A 27 9.75 18.40 4.35
C LEU A 27 9.09 17.42 5.32
N GLU A 28 9.26 17.62 6.63
CA GLU A 28 8.61 16.80 7.66
C GLU A 28 7.08 16.91 7.57
N ASN A 29 6.53 18.11 7.38
CA ASN A 29 5.09 18.31 7.19
C ASN A 29 4.58 17.59 5.94
N ILE A 30 5.31 17.67 4.81
CA ILE A 30 4.97 16.94 3.58
C ILE A 30 4.97 15.43 3.85
N PHE A 31 5.95 14.91 4.58
CA PHE A 31 6.02 13.49 4.94
C PHE A 31 4.82 13.04 5.78
N ILE A 32 4.46 13.81 6.81
CA ILE A 32 3.30 13.49 7.67
C ILE A 32 2.01 13.47 6.85
N GLU A 33 1.80 14.46 5.99
CA GLU A 33 0.64 14.51 5.10
C GLU A 33 0.65 13.36 4.08
N TRP A 34 1.81 13.04 3.51
CA TRP A 34 1.99 11.90 2.62
C TRP A 34 1.61 10.58 3.32
N ARG A 35 2.10 10.34 4.52
CA ARG A 35 1.74 9.14 5.30
C ARG A 35 0.25 9.07 5.64
N SER A 36 -0.41 10.19 5.81
CA SER A 36 -1.87 10.25 5.97
C SER A 36 -2.57 9.97 4.65
N PHE A 37 -2.09 10.55 3.56
CA PHE A 37 -2.63 10.38 2.22
C PHE A 37 -2.53 8.93 1.72
N GLU A 38 -1.44 8.21 1.96
CA GLU A 38 -1.27 6.82 1.49
C GLU A 38 -2.41 5.91 1.94
N LYS A 39 -2.95 6.15 3.11
CA LYS A 39 -4.07 5.37 3.64
C LYS A 39 -5.34 5.68 2.86
N PRO A 40 -5.94 4.70 2.16
CA PRO A 40 -7.19 4.95 1.46
C PRO A 40 -8.31 5.26 2.45
N PRO A 41 -9.27 6.11 2.08
CA PRO A 41 -10.48 6.29 2.86
C PRO A 41 -11.22 4.96 3.00
N LYS A 42 -12.15 4.88 3.94
CA LYS A 42 -12.96 3.68 4.14
C LYS A 42 -14.30 3.80 3.44
N TYR A 43 -14.71 2.70 2.83
CA TYR A 43 -16.07 2.52 2.34
C TYR A 43 -16.67 1.27 3.00
N ARG A 44 -17.76 1.46 3.75
CA ARG A 44 -18.40 0.40 4.52
C ARG A 44 -17.43 -0.42 5.39
N GLY A 45 -16.48 0.27 5.98
CA GLY A 45 -15.46 -0.33 6.86
C GLY A 45 -14.20 -0.85 6.16
N ALA A 46 -14.28 -1.21 4.89
CA ALA A 46 -13.13 -1.67 4.09
C ALA A 46 -12.38 -0.49 3.43
N PRO A 47 -11.11 -0.66 3.07
CA PRO A 47 -10.38 0.36 2.30
C PRO A 47 -11.04 0.57 0.93
N ASP A 48 -11.15 1.82 0.51
CA ASP A 48 -11.85 2.20 -0.72
C ASP A 48 -10.90 2.28 -1.92
N TYR A 49 -10.90 1.26 -2.74
CA TYR A 49 -10.12 1.19 -3.98
C TYR A 49 -10.99 1.35 -5.24
N ARG A 50 -12.19 1.95 -5.10
CA ARG A 50 -13.03 2.23 -6.26
C ARG A 50 -12.44 3.33 -7.11
N LYS A 51 -12.61 3.21 -8.44
CA LYS A 51 -12.07 4.16 -9.41
C LYS A 51 -12.37 5.63 -9.05
N LYS A 52 -13.62 5.95 -8.72
CA LYS A 52 -14.00 7.33 -8.36
C LYS A 52 -13.24 7.90 -7.17
N THR A 53 -12.83 7.06 -6.22
CA THR A 53 -12.06 7.46 -5.05
C THR A 53 -10.63 7.78 -5.44
N PHE A 54 -10.04 6.96 -6.31
CA PHE A 54 -8.73 7.25 -6.87
C PHE A 54 -8.73 8.54 -7.68
N ASP A 55 -9.72 8.73 -8.58
CA ASP A 55 -9.80 9.93 -9.41
C ASP A 55 -9.83 11.21 -8.57
N SER A 56 -10.57 11.19 -7.45
CA SER A 56 -10.60 12.34 -6.53
C SER A 56 -9.31 12.53 -5.74
N ARG A 57 -8.65 11.45 -5.35
CA ARG A 57 -7.39 11.49 -4.60
C ARG A 57 -6.19 11.97 -5.44
N MET A 58 -6.24 11.77 -6.76
CA MET A 58 -5.16 12.26 -7.64
C MET A 58 -4.99 13.78 -7.57
N ILE A 59 -6.05 14.53 -7.33
CA ILE A 59 -5.96 15.99 -7.17
C ILE A 59 -5.14 16.35 -5.92
N GLU A 60 -5.38 15.65 -4.81
CA GLU A 60 -4.63 15.83 -3.56
C GLU A 60 -3.17 15.36 -3.72
N PHE A 61 -2.96 14.23 -4.40
CA PHE A 61 -1.63 13.72 -4.72
C PHE A 61 -0.80 14.72 -5.51
N GLU A 62 -1.37 15.32 -6.55
CA GLU A 62 -0.69 16.32 -7.38
C GLU A 62 -0.28 17.56 -6.57
N GLN A 63 -1.09 17.97 -5.60
CA GLN A 63 -0.76 19.07 -4.70
C GLN A 63 0.42 18.72 -3.78
N LEU A 64 0.42 17.52 -3.19
CA LEU A 64 1.55 17.03 -2.38
C LEU A 64 2.84 16.92 -3.20
N ARG A 65 2.74 16.34 -4.40
CA ARG A 65 3.86 16.21 -5.34
C ARG A 65 4.43 17.58 -5.74
N LYS A 66 3.56 18.54 -6.03
CA LYS A 66 3.97 19.91 -6.35
C LYS A 66 4.75 20.55 -5.19
N ARG A 67 4.23 20.46 -3.96
CA ARG A 67 4.90 21.00 -2.77
C ARG A 67 6.27 20.36 -2.54
N LEU A 68 6.40 19.04 -2.71
CA LEU A 68 7.69 18.36 -2.63
C LEU A 68 8.69 18.89 -3.68
N ASN A 69 8.24 19.11 -4.90
CA ASN A 69 9.09 19.61 -5.99
C ASN A 69 9.47 21.10 -5.80
N GLU A 70 8.72 21.87 -5.02
CA GLU A 70 9.02 23.26 -4.68
C GLU A 70 10.12 23.36 -3.58
N VAL A 71 10.41 22.28 -2.86
CA VAL A 71 11.55 22.23 -1.93
C VAL A 71 12.86 22.21 -2.73
N ASP A 72 13.69 23.22 -2.54
CA ASP A 72 15.02 23.26 -3.16
C ASP A 72 15.93 22.22 -2.54
N ARG A 73 15.98 21.03 -3.12
CA ARG A 73 16.79 19.89 -2.66
C ARG A 73 18.27 20.25 -2.53
N ALA A 74 18.80 21.14 -3.38
CA ALA A 74 20.22 21.50 -3.35
C ALA A 74 20.59 22.35 -2.13
N SER A 75 19.61 23.02 -1.53
CA SER A 75 19.79 23.81 -0.31
C SER A 75 19.71 22.99 0.98
N LEU A 76 19.23 21.74 0.91
CA LEU A 76 19.11 20.85 2.06
C LEU A 76 20.47 20.27 2.48
N ASP A 77 20.60 19.92 3.76
CA ASP A 77 21.72 19.08 4.22
C ASP A 77 21.61 17.64 3.67
N THR A 78 22.66 16.85 3.82
CA THR A 78 22.73 15.49 3.24
C THR A 78 21.62 14.58 3.76
N GLU A 79 21.27 14.66 5.06
CA GLU A 79 20.22 13.85 5.67
C GLU A 79 18.85 14.18 5.06
N SER A 80 18.52 15.47 5.03
CA SER A 80 17.27 15.96 4.44
C SER A 80 17.17 15.72 2.93
N GLN A 81 18.30 15.67 2.19
CA GLN A 81 18.31 15.27 0.78
C GLN A 81 17.94 13.78 0.60
N VAL A 82 18.36 12.92 1.53
CA VAL A 82 17.95 11.51 1.55
C VAL A 82 16.46 11.41 1.83
N ASP A 83 15.95 12.09 2.86
CA ASP A 83 14.52 12.08 3.19
C ASP A 83 13.66 12.58 2.02
N TRP A 84 14.06 13.66 1.37
CA TRP A 84 13.39 14.16 0.16
C TRP A 84 13.34 13.07 -0.92
N THR A 85 14.45 12.38 -1.13
CA THR A 85 14.56 11.34 -2.16
C THR A 85 13.67 10.14 -1.86
N LEU A 86 13.56 9.74 -0.58
CA LEU A 86 12.69 8.65 -0.15
C LEU A 86 11.21 9.01 -0.36
N ILE A 87 10.78 10.20 0.05
CA ILE A 87 9.41 10.66 -0.18
C ILE A 87 9.09 10.72 -1.68
N TRP A 88 10.03 11.25 -2.47
CA TRP A 88 9.89 11.33 -3.92
C TRP A 88 9.74 9.95 -4.56
N ALA A 89 10.53 8.96 -4.13
CA ALA A 89 10.47 7.58 -4.61
C ALA A 89 9.15 6.89 -4.24
N GLU A 90 8.67 7.09 -3.02
CA GLU A 90 7.38 6.55 -2.58
C GLU A 90 6.20 7.16 -3.37
N MET A 91 6.22 8.47 -3.60
CA MET A 91 5.24 9.15 -4.45
C MET A 91 5.28 8.63 -5.90
N ASN A 92 6.47 8.34 -6.43
CA ASN A 92 6.61 7.70 -7.74
C ASN A 92 5.98 6.31 -7.76
N GLY A 93 6.17 5.51 -6.69
CA GLY A 93 5.54 4.20 -6.54
C GLY A 93 4.01 4.28 -6.54
N PHE A 94 3.45 5.24 -5.84
CA PHE A 94 2.00 5.48 -5.83
C PHE A 94 1.47 5.84 -7.23
N GLU A 95 2.12 6.78 -7.91
CA GLU A 95 1.74 7.22 -9.26
C GLU A 95 1.88 6.07 -10.27
N PHE A 96 2.93 5.26 -10.14
CA PHE A 96 3.14 4.08 -10.97
C PHE A 96 2.05 3.03 -10.75
N ASN A 97 1.68 2.78 -9.49
CA ASN A 97 0.59 1.88 -9.15
C ASN A 97 -0.75 2.37 -9.73
N TYR A 98 -0.99 3.68 -9.72
CA TYR A 98 -2.21 4.25 -10.28
C TYR A 98 -2.26 4.17 -11.81
N ASN A 99 -1.16 4.51 -12.49
CA ASN A 99 -1.16 4.64 -13.95
C ASN A 99 -0.84 3.34 -14.69
N ILE A 100 0.07 2.51 -14.15
CA ILE A 100 0.69 1.38 -14.85
C ILE A 100 0.29 0.03 -14.24
N LEU A 101 0.62 -0.19 -12.96
CA LEU A 101 0.47 -1.49 -12.33
C LEU A 101 -1.00 -1.84 -12.08
N LYS A 102 -1.78 -0.88 -11.57
CA LYS A 102 -3.22 -1.00 -11.26
C LYS A 102 -3.61 -2.30 -10.56
N PRO A 103 -2.97 -2.62 -9.41
CA PRO A 103 -3.12 -3.92 -8.79
C PRO A 103 -4.59 -4.24 -8.46
N TRP A 104 -5.36 -3.25 -8.01
CA TRP A 104 -6.79 -3.41 -7.71
C TRP A 104 -7.68 -3.71 -8.92
N GLU A 105 -7.20 -3.43 -10.15
CA GLU A 105 -7.92 -3.73 -11.39
C GLU A 105 -7.42 -5.01 -12.07
N ARG A 106 -6.14 -5.37 -11.86
CA ARG A 106 -5.47 -6.42 -12.63
C ARG A 106 -5.20 -7.69 -11.85
N ASP A 107 -5.02 -7.58 -10.54
CA ASP A 107 -4.50 -8.69 -9.71
C ASP A 107 -5.49 -9.11 -8.62
N PRO A 108 -6.13 -10.28 -8.74
CA PRO A 108 -7.00 -10.77 -7.67
C PRO A 108 -6.28 -11.01 -6.34
N ALA A 109 -4.97 -11.29 -6.34
CA ALA A 109 -4.18 -11.46 -5.11
C ALA A 109 -4.15 -10.18 -4.25
N PHE A 110 -4.33 -9.00 -4.86
CA PHE A 110 -4.46 -7.73 -4.16
C PHE A 110 -5.57 -7.75 -3.09
N TYR A 111 -6.61 -8.55 -3.29
CA TYR A 111 -7.76 -8.67 -2.37
C TYR A 111 -7.60 -9.73 -1.29
N LYS A 112 -6.45 -10.41 -1.24
CA LYS A 112 -6.11 -11.28 -0.12
C LYS A 112 -5.88 -10.44 1.14
N SER A 113 -6.69 -10.68 2.16
CA SER A 113 -6.68 -9.88 3.39
C SER A 113 -6.04 -10.61 4.57
N LEU A 114 -6.06 -11.96 4.58
CA LEU A 114 -5.64 -12.77 5.73
C LEU A 114 -4.28 -13.42 5.51
N TRP A 115 -3.37 -13.19 6.45
CA TRP A 115 -2.01 -13.73 6.48
C TRP A 115 -1.79 -14.51 7.77
N MET A 116 -1.51 -15.79 7.66
CA MET A 116 -1.37 -16.69 8.82
C MET A 116 0.01 -16.66 9.44
N ASN A 117 1.04 -16.45 8.63
CA ASN A 117 2.43 -16.49 9.04
C ASN A 117 3.13 -15.20 8.63
N ARG A 118 4.16 -14.82 9.38
CA ARG A 118 5.07 -13.75 8.97
C ARG A 118 5.76 -14.16 7.68
N SER A 119 5.79 -13.26 6.72
CA SER A 119 6.53 -13.45 5.48
C SER A 119 7.99 -13.03 5.67
N ASP A 120 8.93 -13.81 5.13
CA ASP A 120 10.33 -13.40 5.02
C ASP A 120 10.54 -12.42 3.85
N VAL A 121 9.53 -12.31 2.98
CA VAL A 121 9.49 -11.36 1.87
C VAL A 121 9.06 -10.00 2.40
N PRO A 122 9.79 -8.92 2.11
CA PRO A 122 9.40 -7.57 2.50
C PRO A 122 7.97 -7.25 2.04
N ALA A 123 7.18 -6.61 2.89
CA ALA A 123 5.76 -6.34 2.64
C ALA A 123 5.50 -5.51 1.37
N HIS A 124 6.52 -4.88 0.79
CA HIS A 124 6.45 -4.10 -0.44
C HIS A 124 6.79 -4.88 -1.71
N GLU A 125 7.14 -6.17 -1.63
CA GLU A 125 7.42 -6.99 -2.83
C GLU A 125 6.17 -7.43 -3.60
N GLY A 126 5.01 -7.11 -3.10
CA GLY A 126 3.76 -7.34 -3.81
C GLY A 126 2.72 -6.28 -3.48
N PRO A 127 1.87 -5.92 -4.43
CA PRO A 127 0.81 -4.95 -4.16
C PRO A 127 -0.17 -5.54 -3.15
N THR A 128 -0.14 -5.02 -1.94
CA THR A 128 -1.07 -5.36 -0.88
C THR A 128 -1.94 -4.14 -0.53
N HIS A 129 -3.14 -4.39 -0.04
CA HIS A 129 -3.99 -3.31 0.46
C HIS A 129 -3.62 -2.92 1.90
N HIS A 130 -4.04 -1.72 2.33
CA HIS A 130 -3.63 -1.13 3.61
C HIS A 130 -4.24 -1.75 4.87
N MET A 131 -5.11 -2.74 4.75
CA MET A 131 -5.79 -3.37 5.89
C MET A 131 -5.62 -4.89 5.87
N VAL A 132 -4.38 -5.34 5.74
CA VAL A 132 -4.04 -6.76 5.90
C VAL A 132 -4.20 -7.21 7.35
N ILE A 133 -4.66 -8.43 7.53
CA ILE A 133 -4.93 -9.05 8.83
C ILE A 133 -3.84 -10.06 9.10
N GLU A 134 -2.99 -9.76 10.06
CA GLU A 134 -1.80 -10.53 10.41
C GLU A 134 -2.07 -11.42 11.62
N VAL A 135 -2.51 -12.66 11.36
CA VAL A 135 -2.94 -13.59 12.42
C VAL A 135 -1.81 -13.95 13.40
N TRP A 136 -0.56 -13.97 12.93
CA TRP A 136 0.60 -14.23 13.80
C TRP A 136 0.86 -13.18 14.89
N GLN A 137 0.21 -12.01 14.82
CA GLN A 137 0.28 -10.98 15.85
C GLN A 137 -0.67 -11.24 17.04
N TYR A 138 -1.46 -12.31 16.97
CA TYR A 138 -2.43 -12.68 18.00
C TYR A 138 -1.94 -13.87 18.83
N ASP A 139 -2.08 -13.76 20.14
CA ASP A 139 -1.81 -14.85 21.09
C ASP A 139 -3.07 -15.69 21.27
N PHE A 140 -3.00 -16.97 20.99
CA PHE A 140 -4.10 -17.90 21.19
C PHE A 140 -3.89 -18.76 22.45
N PRO A 141 -4.91 -18.94 23.34
CA PRO A 141 -6.31 -18.49 23.18
C PRO A 141 -6.48 -16.97 23.33
N LEU A 142 -7.37 -16.41 22.49
CA LEU A 142 -7.61 -14.97 22.46
C LEU A 142 -8.23 -14.44 23.76
N SER A 143 -7.73 -13.32 24.25
CA SER A 143 -8.47 -12.51 25.21
C SER A 143 -9.72 -11.90 24.55
N ARG A 144 -10.70 -11.48 25.38
CA ARG A 144 -11.90 -10.80 24.88
C ARG A 144 -11.58 -9.56 24.04
N GLN A 145 -10.54 -8.82 24.40
CA GLN A 145 -10.10 -7.62 23.67
C GLN A 145 -9.50 -7.99 22.30
N GLN A 146 -8.63 -9.01 22.27
CA GLN A 146 -8.03 -9.50 21.02
C GLN A 146 -9.09 -10.09 20.09
N SER A 147 -10.05 -10.86 20.62
CA SER A 147 -11.17 -11.38 19.85
C SER A 147 -11.98 -10.26 19.20
N LYS A 148 -12.33 -9.21 19.96
CA LYS A 148 -13.04 -8.04 19.42
C LYS A 148 -12.24 -7.33 18.34
N LYS A 149 -10.92 -7.17 18.54
CA LYS A 149 -10.03 -6.57 17.53
C LYS A 149 -10.04 -7.39 16.25
N LEU A 150 -9.81 -8.70 16.35
CA LEU A 150 -9.80 -9.60 15.18
C LEU A 150 -11.16 -9.65 14.47
N THR A 151 -12.26 -9.64 15.22
CA THR A 151 -13.63 -9.54 14.67
C THR A 151 -13.79 -8.28 13.80
N ASN A 152 -13.35 -7.14 14.32
CA ASN A 152 -13.41 -5.87 13.59
C ASN A 152 -12.52 -5.88 12.34
N GLU A 153 -11.32 -6.47 12.41
CA GLU A 153 -10.43 -6.58 11.26
C GLU A 153 -11.02 -7.50 10.18
N LEU A 154 -11.53 -8.67 10.55
CA LEU A 154 -12.16 -9.61 9.61
C LEU A 154 -13.42 -9.03 8.94
N SER A 155 -14.11 -8.09 9.57
CA SER A 155 -15.33 -7.49 9.03
C SER A 155 -15.15 -6.75 7.71
N ILE A 156 -13.91 -6.43 7.33
CA ILE A 156 -13.62 -5.80 6.03
C ILE A 156 -13.78 -6.76 4.85
N ILE A 157 -13.55 -8.08 5.07
CA ILE A 157 -13.40 -9.07 4.00
C ILE A 157 -14.64 -9.15 3.10
N PRO A 158 -15.88 -9.22 3.61
CA PRO A 158 -17.06 -9.32 2.76
C PRO A 158 -17.24 -8.12 1.83
N GLU A 159 -17.08 -6.90 2.33
CA GLU A 159 -17.22 -5.69 1.52
C GLU A 159 -16.05 -5.55 0.53
N PHE A 160 -14.84 -5.89 0.96
CA PHE A 160 -13.66 -5.82 0.11
C PHE A 160 -13.74 -6.80 -1.05
N ASN A 161 -14.26 -8.02 -0.82
CA ASN A 161 -14.55 -8.99 -1.87
C ASN A 161 -15.63 -8.50 -2.86
N GLN A 162 -16.59 -7.68 -2.42
CA GLN A 162 -17.54 -7.04 -3.32
C GLN A 162 -16.89 -5.97 -4.20
N GLN A 163 -15.99 -5.16 -3.62
CA GLN A 163 -15.20 -4.21 -4.41
C GLN A 163 -14.35 -4.93 -5.46
N ALA A 164 -13.75 -6.08 -5.10
CA ALA A 164 -12.97 -6.89 -6.04
C ALA A 164 -13.75 -7.22 -7.30
N LYS A 165 -15.00 -7.69 -7.18
CA LYS A 165 -15.85 -8.03 -8.33
C LYS A 165 -16.18 -6.84 -9.23
N THR A 166 -16.15 -5.62 -8.68
CA THR A 166 -16.40 -4.39 -9.44
C THR A 166 -15.14 -3.85 -10.08
N ASN A 167 -14.02 -3.94 -9.36
CA ASN A 167 -12.78 -3.30 -9.74
C ASN A 167 -11.95 -4.16 -10.71
N LEU A 168 -11.99 -5.50 -10.59
CA LEU A 168 -11.15 -6.44 -11.36
C LEU A 168 -11.62 -6.54 -12.81
N THR A 169 -11.30 -5.52 -13.58
CA THR A 169 -11.64 -5.41 -15.02
C THR A 169 -10.46 -5.74 -15.93
N GLY A 170 -9.24 -5.78 -15.38
CA GLY A 170 -8.03 -6.02 -16.15
C GLY A 170 -7.95 -7.40 -16.82
N ASN A 171 -7.15 -7.48 -17.89
CA ASN A 171 -6.94 -8.70 -18.66
C ASN A 171 -5.50 -9.22 -18.47
N ALA A 172 -5.15 -9.67 -17.26
CA ALA A 172 -3.81 -10.13 -16.88
C ALA A 172 -3.85 -11.63 -16.51
N ARG A 173 -3.76 -12.53 -17.49
CA ARG A 173 -4.02 -13.95 -17.35
C ARG A 173 -3.30 -14.62 -16.18
N ASP A 174 -1.99 -14.44 -16.06
CA ASP A 174 -1.21 -15.18 -15.08
C ASP A 174 -1.38 -14.61 -13.67
N LEU A 175 -1.63 -13.29 -13.53
CA LEU A 175 -2.02 -12.68 -12.25
C LEU A 175 -3.38 -13.26 -11.78
N TRP A 176 -4.34 -13.47 -12.69
CA TRP A 176 -5.61 -14.08 -12.33
C TRP A 176 -5.45 -15.54 -11.89
N ILE A 177 -4.60 -16.32 -12.56
CA ILE A 177 -4.31 -17.71 -12.17
C ILE A 177 -3.67 -17.76 -10.77
N ALA A 178 -2.67 -16.91 -10.53
CA ALA A 178 -2.00 -16.83 -9.23
C ALA A 178 -2.96 -16.32 -8.14
N GLY A 179 -3.68 -15.24 -8.41
CA GLY A 179 -4.60 -14.64 -7.46
C GLY A 179 -5.78 -15.53 -7.08
N ILE A 180 -6.29 -16.39 -7.99
CA ILE A 180 -7.30 -17.40 -7.64
C ILE A 180 -6.76 -18.35 -6.57
N ARG A 181 -5.49 -18.80 -6.68
CA ARG A 181 -4.86 -19.67 -5.67
C ARG A 181 -4.74 -18.96 -4.32
N ASP A 182 -4.42 -17.66 -4.33
CA ASP A 182 -4.32 -16.85 -3.12
C ASP A 182 -5.68 -16.67 -2.42
N ILE A 183 -6.73 -16.42 -3.19
CA ILE A 183 -8.11 -16.33 -2.67
C ILE A 183 -8.61 -17.69 -2.17
N ASP A 184 -8.32 -18.80 -2.86
CA ASP A 184 -8.63 -20.16 -2.37
C ASP A 184 -7.86 -20.47 -1.07
N THR A 185 -6.59 -20.07 -0.98
CA THR A 185 -5.79 -20.21 0.25
C THR A 185 -6.39 -19.41 1.40
N GLN A 186 -6.91 -18.20 1.14
CA GLN A 186 -7.61 -17.42 2.17
C GLN A 186 -8.83 -18.15 2.74
N VAL A 187 -9.59 -18.89 1.90
CA VAL A 187 -10.69 -19.73 2.39
C VAL A 187 -10.19 -20.78 3.37
N LEU A 188 -9.12 -21.51 3.01
CA LEU A 188 -8.53 -22.54 3.87
C LEU A 188 -8.00 -21.96 5.18
N ASN A 189 -7.38 -20.80 5.11
CA ASN A 189 -6.86 -20.10 6.28
C ASN A 189 -7.98 -19.66 7.23
N LEU A 190 -9.07 -19.13 6.72
CA LEU A 190 -10.25 -18.75 7.51
C LEU A 190 -10.90 -20.01 8.15
N GLU A 191 -11.01 -21.13 7.42
CA GLU A 191 -11.50 -22.39 7.96
C GLU A 191 -10.56 -22.93 9.06
N SER A 192 -9.24 -22.81 8.88
CA SER A 192 -8.25 -23.19 9.89
C SER A 192 -8.36 -22.33 11.14
N LEU A 193 -8.52 -21.02 11.01
CA LEU A 193 -8.63 -20.07 12.11
C LEU A 193 -9.76 -20.44 13.09
N LYS A 194 -10.87 -20.99 12.61
CA LYS A 194 -11.98 -21.47 13.45
C LYS A 194 -11.56 -22.55 14.46
N ASN A 195 -10.46 -23.26 14.18
CA ASN A 195 -9.97 -24.35 15.00
C ASN A 195 -8.83 -23.95 15.94
N PHE A 196 -8.43 -22.67 15.92
CA PHE A 196 -7.41 -22.17 16.84
C PHE A 196 -7.93 -22.17 18.30
N PRO A 197 -7.05 -22.37 19.30
CA PRO A 197 -7.45 -22.42 20.69
C PRO A 197 -8.30 -21.21 21.10
N GLY A 198 -9.44 -21.44 21.73
CA GLY A 198 -10.33 -20.41 22.25
C GLY A 198 -11.21 -19.69 21.23
N VAL A 199 -10.99 -19.85 19.92
CA VAL A 199 -11.75 -19.11 18.88
C VAL A 199 -13.24 -19.45 18.95
N LYS A 200 -13.59 -20.72 19.15
CA LYS A 200 -14.99 -21.20 19.22
C LYS A 200 -15.79 -20.63 20.38
N GLU A 201 -15.14 -20.09 21.39
CA GLU A 201 -15.76 -19.47 22.56
C GLU A 201 -16.30 -18.06 22.27
N HIS A 202 -15.85 -17.43 21.16
CA HIS A 202 -16.20 -16.08 20.76
C HIS A 202 -17.21 -16.10 19.61
N LYS A 203 -18.51 -16.03 19.94
CA LYS A 203 -19.61 -16.16 18.96
C LYS A 203 -19.53 -15.13 17.82
N ASP A 204 -19.25 -13.86 18.13
CA ASP A 204 -19.17 -12.80 17.12
C ASP A 204 -18.00 -13.03 16.16
N LEU A 205 -16.88 -13.56 16.68
CA LEU A 205 -15.71 -13.92 15.88
C LEU A 205 -16.04 -15.09 14.93
N ILE A 206 -16.71 -16.12 15.42
CA ILE A 206 -17.15 -17.25 14.58
C ILE A 206 -18.08 -16.77 13.48
N GLN A 207 -19.04 -15.91 13.80
CA GLN A 207 -19.98 -15.37 12.82
C GLN A 207 -19.22 -14.64 11.69
N ILE A 208 -18.34 -13.72 12.03
CA ILE A 208 -17.61 -12.96 11.00
C ILE A 208 -16.63 -13.82 10.19
N ILE A 209 -16.05 -14.86 10.80
CA ILE A 209 -15.25 -15.84 10.06
C ILE A 209 -16.13 -16.58 9.05
N ASP A 210 -17.33 -17.00 9.40
CA ASP A 210 -18.26 -17.69 8.49
C ASP A 210 -18.74 -16.79 7.35
N GLU A 211 -19.04 -15.54 7.63
CA GLU A 211 -19.36 -14.53 6.63
C GLU A 211 -18.19 -14.29 5.67
N SER A 212 -16.96 -14.20 6.20
CA SER A 212 -15.73 -14.04 5.43
C SER A 212 -15.45 -15.26 4.55
N ILE A 213 -15.64 -16.48 5.05
CA ILE A 213 -15.52 -17.73 4.28
C ILE A 213 -16.52 -17.71 3.14
N SER A 214 -17.79 -17.44 3.40
CA SER A 214 -18.85 -17.41 2.40
C SER A 214 -18.57 -16.39 1.29
N SER A 215 -18.19 -15.17 1.68
CA SER A 215 -17.84 -14.10 0.75
C SER A 215 -16.60 -14.45 -0.08
N THR A 216 -15.56 -15.03 0.52
CA THR A 216 -14.32 -15.40 -0.18
C THR A 216 -14.57 -16.57 -1.15
N LYS A 217 -15.38 -17.58 -0.78
CA LYS A 217 -15.82 -18.64 -1.69
C LYS A 217 -16.61 -18.09 -2.89
N SER A 218 -17.48 -17.10 -2.65
CA SER A 218 -18.22 -16.42 -3.72
C SER A 218 -17.30 -15.61 -4.64
N LEU A 219 -16.27 -14.96 -4.11
CA LEU A 219 -15.25 -14.29 -4.92
C LEU A 219 -14.45 -15.30 -5.74
N SER A 220 -13.93 -16.36 -5.12
CA SER A 220 -13.17 -17.41 -5.80
C SER A 220 -13.94 -18.01 -6.98
N LYS A 221 -15.23 -18.34 -6.75
CA LYS A 221 -16.08 -18.86 -7.82
C LYS A 221 -16.20 -17.88 -8.99
N TRP A 222 -16.49 -16.62 -8.69
CA TRP A 222 -16.59 -15.57 -9.70
C TRP A 222 -15.28 -15.40 -10.48
N LEU A 223 -14.13 -15.37 -9.78
CA LEU A 223 -12.81 -15.29 -10.41
C LEU A 223 -12.55 -16.47 -11.37
N LYS A 224 -12.89 -17.70 -10.97
CA LYS A 224 -12.74 -18.90 -11.81
C LYS A 224 -13.61 -18.83 -13.08
N ASP A 225 -14.79 -18.26 -12.98
CA ASP A 225 -15.67 -18.09 -14.14
C ASP A 225 -15.14 -17.00 -15.08
N GLU A 226 -14.72 -15.85 -14.56
CA GLU A 226 -14.18 -14.72 -15.33
C GLU A 226 -12.79 -15.01 -15.93
N SER A 227 -11.97 -15.83 -15.26
CA SER A 227 -10.60 -16.14 -15.70
C SER A 227 -10.53 -16.78 -17.08
N LYS A 228 -11.59 -17.44 -17.51
CA LYS A 228 -11.69 -18.06 -18.84
C LYS A 228 -11.54 -17.06 -19.98
N ASN A 229 -11.85 -15.78 -19.70
CA ASN A 229 -11.78 -14.68 -20.66
C ASN A 229 -10.49 -13.85 -20.54
N LYS A 230 -9.60 -14.19 -19.60
CA LYS A 230 -8.36 -13.45 -19.36
C LYS A 230 -7.22 -14.05 -20.18
N THR A 231 -6.78 -13.33 -21.19
CA THR A 231 -5.78 -13.79 -22.18
C THR A 231 -4.60 -12.84 -22.34
N GLY A 232 -4.68 -11.66 -21.75
CA GLY A 232 -3.69 -10.59 -21.89
C GLY A 232 -2.43 -10.81 -21.06
N PRO A 233 -1.41 -9.98 -21.30
CA PRO A 233 -0.14 -10.05 -20.60
C PRO A 233 -0.27 -9.65 -19.14
N SER A 234 0.47 -10.33 -18.28
CA SER A 234 0.54 -10.03 -16.85
C SER A 234 1.69 -9.10 -16.48
N GLY A 235 2.77 -9.13 -17.24
CA GLY A 235 3.90 -8.22 -17.08
C GLY A 235 3.58 -6.78 -17.45
N ILE A 236 4.45 -5.88 -17.06
CA ILE A 236 4.38 -4.43 -17.33
C ILE A 236 5.32 -3.97 -18.43
N GLY A 237 6.19 -4.86 -18.94
CA GLY A 237 7.20 -4.59 -19.95
C GLY A 237 8.51 -4.04 -19.37
N LYS A 238 9.60 -4.20 -20.14
CA LYS A 238 10.96 -3.85 -19.72
C LYS A 238 11.14 -2.38 -19.40
N ASP A 239 10.54 -1.48 -20.18
CA ASP A 239 10.69 -0.04 -19.98
C ASP A 239 10.07 0.41 -18.67
N ASN A 240 8.86 -0.07 -18.38
CA ASN A 240 8.18 0.22 -17.11
C ASN A 240 8.92 -0.40 -15.92
N TYR A 241 9.44 -1.62 -16.06
CA TYR A 241 10.25 -2.26 -15.02
C TYR A 241 11.52 -1.44 -14.74
N THR A 242 12.26 -1.08 -15.79
CA THR A 242 13.47 -0.24 -15.68
C THR A 242 13.18 1.10 -15.04
N TRP A 243 12.06 1.74 -15.42
CA TRP A 243 11.63 3.00 -14.81
C TRP A 243 11.36 2.82 -13.31
N TYR A 244 10.66 1.75 -12.93
CA TYR A 244 10.32 1.44 -11.54
C TYR A 244 11.57 1.20 -10.70
N GLN A 245 12.51 0.40 -11.20
CA GLN A 245 13.79 0.18 -10.53
C GLN A 245 14.52 1.49 -10.24
N LYS A 246 14.64 2.36 -11.23
CA LYS A 246 15.38 3.63 -11.10
C LYS A 246 14.69 4.68 -10.23
N ASN A 247 13.37 4.76 -10.29
CA ASN A 247 12.63 5.87 -9.71
C ASN A 247 11.86 5.51 -8.43
N VAL A 248 11.69 4.23 -8.14
CA VAL A 248 10.99 3.75 -6.94
C VAL A 248 11.94 2.98 -6.04
N HIS A 249 12.65 1.98 -6.55
CA HIS A 249 13.63 1.22 -5.80
C HIS A 249 14.98 1.93 -5.65
N LEU A 250 15.20 3.00 -6.42
CA LEU A 250 16.45 3.78 -6.46
C LEU A 250 17.67 2.92 -6.88
N VAL A 251 17.43 1.86 -7.64
CA VAL A 251 18.45 0.98 -8.21
C VAL A 251 18.81 1.52 -9.60
N PRO A 252 20.06 1.91 -9.87
CA PRO A 252 20.45 2.58 -11.11
C PRO A 252 20.61 1.62 -12.31
N LEU A 253 20.16 0.38 -12.18
CA LEU A 253 20.24 -0.63 -13.24
C LEU A 253 19.00 -0.63 -14.13
N SER A 254 19.15 -1.07 -15.37
CA SER A 254 18.06 -1.38 -16.28
C SER A 254 17.77 -2.88 -16.29
N TRP A 255 16.66 -3.29 -16.89
CA TRP A 255 16.37 -4.71 -17.13
C TRP A 255 17.51 -5.45 -17.85
N ASP A 256 18.17 -4.76 -18.78
CA ASP A 256 19.23 -5.38 -19.59
C ASP A 256 20.60 -5.40 -18.86
N ASP A 257 20.71 -4.74 -17.72
CA ASP A 257 21.91 -4.72 -16.85
C ASP A 257 21.85 -5.82 -15.77
N GLU A 258 20.68 -6.38 -15.47
CA GLU A 258 20.44 -7.46 -14.51
C GLU A 258 20.53 -8.83 -15.17
#